data_6b4880f35815a07f901d45ddf77ca4ff
#
_entry.id   6b4880f35815a07f901d45ddf77ca4ff
#
_cell.length_a   1.000
_cell.length_b   1.000
_cell.length_c   1.000
_cell.angle_alpha   90.00
_cell.angle_beta   90.00
_cell.angle_gamma   90.00
#
_symmetry.space_group_name_H-M   'P 1'
#
loop_
_entity.id
_entity.type
_entity.pdbx_description
1 polymer ?
#
loop_
_entity_poly.entity_id
_entity_poly.type
_entity_poly.pdbx_seq_one_letter_code
_entity_poly.pdbx_strand_id
1 'polypeptide(L)'
;MNMKENNKYRYTNTSERNIRMNRFYIIASSLLAIVFLSYLWLKLINHNISPIVTYANTILIAVFCVVNVVTHLRNKATRLLKVFATIEIGIEYLLVGLQTDASFIHYALIAIFILQIPYYEKKSLKKTALGLFVLYLIVMIVQAAKGIYGQDVNAVCSTLLVFLIGIIILETGKITILFNNDAIGSSREEHNHV
;
A
#
# COMPACT_ATOMS: atom_id res chain seq x y z
N MET A 1 -29.44 8.31 -25.79
CA MET A 1 -28.71 7.50 -24.81
C MET A 1 -28.76 8.21 -23.47
N ASN A 2 -29.56 7.69 -22.53
CA ASN A 2 -29.99 8.40 -21.34
C ASN A 2 -28.90 8.54 -20.29
N MET A 3 -28.55 9.76 -19.84
CA MET A 3 -27.56 10.03 -18.77
C MET A 3 -27.85 9.30 -17.44
N LYS A 4 -29.07 8.86 -17.19
CA LYS A 4 -29.47 8.12 -15.99
C LYS A 4 -29.01 6.66 -16.00
N GLU A 5 -28.89 5.99 -17.15
CA GLU A 5 -28.40 4.62 -17.25
C GLU A 5 -26.89 4.49 -17.00
N ASN A 6 -26.13 5.51 -17.39
CA ASN A 6 -24.68 5.53 -17.19
C ASN A 6 -24.25 5.56 -15.70
N ASN A 7 -25.17 5.94 -14.80
CA ASN A 7 -24.88 6.01 -13.35
C ASN A 7 -25.06 4.66 -12.63
N LYS A 8 -25.84 3.73 -13.17
CA LYS A 8 -26.19 2.45 -12.53
C LYS A 8 -25.02 1.47 -12.50
N TYR A 9 -24.08 1.56 -13.46
CA TYR A 9 -22.94 0.63 -13.60
C TYR A 9 -21.57 1.31 -13.49
N ARG A 10 -21.51 2.37 -12.73
CA ARG A 10 -20.32 3.25 -12.61
C ARG A 10 -19.05 2.54 -12.14
N TYR A 11 -19.19 1.46 -11.35
CA TYR A 11 -18.07 0.67 -10.86
C TYR A 11 -17.64 -0.45 -11.81
N THR A 12 -18.40 -0.77 -12.82
CA THR A 12 -18.04 -1.75 -13.86
C THR A 12 -17.08 -1.15 -14.90
N ASN A 13 -17.07 0.18 -15.03
CA ASN A 13 -16.11 0.87 -15.89
C ASN A 13 -14.74 0.95 -15.20
N THR A 14 -13.77 0.22 -15.78
CA THR A 14 -12.38 0.15 -15.26
C THR A 14 -11.73 1.54 -15.14
N SER A 15 -12.02 2.46 -16.07
CA SER A 15 -11.46 3.81 -16.03
C SER A 15 -11.98 4.62 -14.83
N GLU A 16 -13.30 4.64 -14.61
CA GLU A 16 -13.87 5.35 -13.45
C GLU A 16 -13.45 4.76 -12.12
N ARG A 17 -13.39 3.43 -12.04
CA ARG A 17 -12.86 2.74 -10.87
C ARG A 17 -11.43 3.19 -10.58
N ASN A 18 -10.56 3.19 -11.59
CA ASN A 18 -9.17 3.61 -11.43
C ASN A 18 -9.07 5.08 -10.99
N ILE A 19 -9.88 5.99 -11.54
CA ILE A 19 -9.87 7.41 -11.12
C ILE A 19 -10.16 7.55 -9.62
N ARG A 20 -11.20 6.87 -9.13
CA ARG A 20 -11.58 6.94 -7.72
C ARG A 20 -10.54 6.31 -6.81
N MET A 21 -10.05 5.13 -7.20
CA MET A 21 -9.05 4.41 -6.43
C MET A 21 -7.71 5.16 -6.41
N ASN A 22 -7.30 5.74 -7.54
CA ASN A 22 -6.09 6.54 -7.61
C ASN A 22 -6.16 7.77 -6.70
N ARG A 23 -7.30 8.46 -6.67
CA ARG A 23 -7.50 9.59 -5.75
C ARG A 23 -7.39 9.15 -4.29
N PHE A 24 -8.04 8.05 -3.93
CA PHE A 24 -7.96 7.51 -2.58
C PHE A 24 -6.54 7.07 -2.24
N TYR A 25 -5.86 6.42 -3.18
CA TYR A 25 -4.50 5.94 -3.00
C TYR A 25 -3.49 7.06 -2.76
N ILE A 26 -3.59 8.18 -3.49
CA ILE A 26 -2.77 9.37 -3.26
C ILE A 26 -2.99 9.91 -1.84
N ILE A 27 -4.24 10.06 -1.43
CA ILE A 27 -4.54 10.56 -0.09
C ILE A 27 -3.94 9.63 0.97
N ALA A 28 -4.12 8.32 0.82
CA ALA A 28 -3.61 7.33 1.77
C ALA A 28 -2.07 7.30 1.80
N SER A 29 -1.39 7.31 0.64
CA SER A 29 0.08 7.34 0.60
C SER A 29 0.63 8.63 1.19
N SER A 30 0.02 9.79 0.89
CA SER A 30 0.43 11.07 1.47
C SER A 30 0.26 11.11 2.99
N LEU A 31 -0.82 10.54 3.52
CA LEU A 31 -1.00 10.44 4.97
C LEU A 31 0.04 9.52 5.63
N LEU A 32 0.36 8.39 5.00
CA LEU A 32 1.43 7.50 5.47
C LEU A 32 2.79 8.20 5.43
N ALA A 33 3.10 8.94 4.36
CA ALA A 33 4.31 9.74 4.25
C ALA A 33 4.43 10.77 5.39
N ILE A 34 3.33 11.45 5.73
CA ILE A 34 3.29 12.38 6.88
C ILE A 34 3.61 11.65 8.19
N VAL A 35 3.07 10.45 8.41
CA VAL A 35 3.36 9.66 9.61
C VAL A 35 4.85 9.29 9.68
N PHE A 36 5.44 8.80 8.57
CA PHE A 36 6.86 8.47 8.51
C PHE A 36 7.75 9.70 8.74
N LEU A 37 7.44 10.82 8.10
CA LEU A 37 8.16 12.08 8.30
C LEU A 37 8.07 12.54 9.75
N SER A 38 6.88 12.54 10.33
CA SER A 38 6.69 12.93 11.73
C SER A 38 7.54 12.08 12.66
N TYR A 39 7.58 10.76 12.42
CA TYR A 39 8.41 9.85 13.20
C TYR A 39 9.91 10.15 13.07
N LEU A 40 10.42 10.35 11.85
CA LEU A 40 11.83 10.66 11.61
C LEU A 40 12.23 11.99 12.27
N TRP A 41 11.39 13.01 12.18
CA TRP A 41 11.64 14.30 12.80
C TRP A 41 11.58 14.25 14.34
N LEU A 42 10.67 13.48 14.91
CA LEU A 42 10.63 13.25 16.38
C LEU A 42 11.89 12.50 16.83
N LYS A 43 12.37 11.52 16.09
CA LYS A 43 13.65 10.83 16.39
C LYS A 43 14.84 11.78 16.28
N LEU A 44 14.83 12.72 15.33
CA LEU A 44 15.87 13.75 15.21
C LEU A 44 15.86 14.70 16.40
N ILE A 45 14.70 15.21 16.79
CA ILE A 45 14.54 16.10 17.97
C ILE A 45 15.07 15.42 19.23
N ASN A 46 14.83 14.11 19.37
CA ASN A 46 15.31 13.32 20.52
C ASN A 46 16.77 12.84 20.37
N HIS A 47 17.50 13.33 19.38
CA HIS A 47 18.90 12.96 19.08
C HIS A 47 19.14 11.46 18.84
N ASN A 48 18.10 10.73 18.42
CA ASN A 48 18.16 9.29 18.18
C ASN A 48 18.44 8.90 16.72
N ILE A 49 18.61 9.89 15.82
CA ILE A 49 18.93 9.70 14.40
C ILE A 49 19.80 10.86 13.89
N SER A 50 20.63 10.59 12.89
CA SER A 50 21.48 11.62 12.27
C SER A 50 20.65 12.63 11.49
N PRO A 51 20.95 13.96 11.58
CA PRO A 51 20.31 15.00 10.77
C PRO A 51 20.39 14.74 9.28
N ILE A 52 21.55 14.31 8.78
CA ILE A 52 21.79 14.00 7.36
C ILE A 52 20.81 12.94 6.86
N VAL A 53 20.62 11.88 7.64
CA VAL A 53 19.70 10.79 7.31
C VAL A 53 18.24 11.29 7.26
N THR A 54 17.84 12.10 8.25
CA THR A 54 16.48 12.66 8.29
C THR A 54 16.21 13.59 7.10
N TYR A 55 17.15 14.48 6.77
CA TYR A 55 16.98 15.38 5.61
C TYR A 55 16.95 14.61 4.29
N ALA A 56 17.85 13.63 4.10
CA ALA A 56 17.88 12.81 2.90
C ALA A 56 16.55 12.04 2.71
N ASN A 57 16.02 11.42 3.76
CA ASN A 57 14.74 10.75 3.72
C ASN A 57 13.57 11.70 3.46
N THR A 58 13.59 12.90 4.06
CA THR A 58 12.56 13.92 3.83
C THR A 58 12.51 14.34 2.37
N ILE A 59 13.69 14.60 1.75
CA ILE A 59 13.76 14.95 0.33
C ILE A 59 13.24 13.82 -0.54
N LEU A 60 13.65 12.59 -0.26
CA LEU A 60 13.23 11.42 -1.05
C LEU A 60 11.72 11.22 -0.99
N ILE A 61 11.12 11.27 0.20
CA ILE A 61 9.67 11.17 0.40
C ILE A 61 8.94 12.30 -0.34
N ALA A 62 9.42 13.55 -0.23
CA ALA A 62 8.83 14.67 -0.93
C ALA A 62 8.87 14.49 -2.46
N VAL A 63 9.97 13.99 -3.02
CA VAL A 63 10.09 13.68 -4.45
C VAL A 63 9.05 12.63 -4.87
N PHE A 64 8.87 11.55 -4.13
CA PHE A 64 7.87 10.53 -4.42
C PHE A 64 6.44 11.10 -4.37
N CYS A 65 6.10 11.88 -3.36
CA CYS A 65 4.80 12.55 -3.28
C CYS A 65 4.53 13.42 -4.52
N VAL A 66 5.53 14.20 -4.95
CA VAL A 66 5.40 15.03 -6.16
C VAL A 66 5.21 14.17 -7.40
N VAL A 67 5.98 13.09 -7.57
CA VAL A 67 5.84 12.15 -8.71
C VAL A 67 4.44 11.55 -8.75
N ASN A 68 3.90 11.12 -7.63
CA ASN A 68 2.55 10.56 -7.54
C ASN A 68 1.47 11.59 -7.92
N VAL A 69 1.57 12.80 -7.39
CA VAL A 69 0.63 13.89 -7.71
C VAL A 69 0.71 14.25 -9.19
N VAL A 70 1.90 14.43 -9.76
CA VAL A 70 2.09 14.75 -11.18
C VAL A 70 1.55 13.63 -12.07
N THR A 71 1.81 12.37 -11.71
CA THR A 71 1.30 11.21 -12.45
C THR A 71 -0.24 11.19 -12.47
N HIS A 72 -0.87 11.51 -11.35
CA HIS A 72 -2.33 11.60 -11.26
C HIS A 72 -2.90 12.77 -12.07
N LEU A 73 -2.26 13.93 -12.02
CA LEU A 73 -2.72 15.11 -12.77
C LEU A 73 -2.63 14.90 -14.28
N ARG A 74 -1.59 14.19 -14.75
CA ARG A 74 -1.43 13.87 -16.18
C ARG A 74 -2.47 12.88 -16.68
N ASN A 75 -2.78 11.86 -15.91
CA ASN A 75 -3.80 10.85 -16.27
C ASN A 75 -4.45 10.27 -15.01
N LYS A 76 -5.64 10.75 -14.70
CA LYS A 76 -6.41 10.34 -13.51
C LYS A 76 -6.74 8.84 -13.48
N ALA A 77 -6.87 8.19 -14.64
CA ALA A 77 -7.21 6.76 -14.76
C ALA A 77 -5.99 5.84 -14.89
N THR A 78 -4.77 6.38 -14.76
CA THR A 78 -3.53 5.63 -14.98
C THR A 78 -3.39 4.44 -14.03
N ARG A 79 -2.86 3.33 -14.53
CA ARG A 79 -2.48 2.18 -13.71
C ARG A 79 -1.11 2.33 -13.05
N LEU A 80 -0.30 3.30 -13.51
CA LEU A 80 1.06 3.50 -12.99
C LEU A 80 1.05 4.03 -11.56
N LEU A 81 0.03 4.81 -11.20
CA LEU A 81 -0.02 5.45 -9.88
C LEU A 81 0.03 4.44 -8.73
N LYS A 82 -0.75 3.35 -8.81
CA LYS A 82 -0.72 2.30 -7.78
C LYS A 82 0.66 1.65 -7.65
N VAL A 83 1.40 1.54 -8.77
CA VAL A 83 2.75 0.98 -8.78
C VAL A 83 3.72 1.95 -8.11
N PHE A 84 3.70 3.23 -8.50
CA PHE A 84 4.58 4.25 -7.93
C PHE A 84 4.33 4.47 -6.45
N ALA A 85 3.06 4.61 -6.03
CA ALA A 85 2.73 4.75 -4.63
C ALA A 85 3.08 3.51 -3.79
N THR A 86 2.95 2.29 -4.36
CA THR A 86 3.40 1.07 -3.68
C THR A 86 4.91 1.03 -3.52
N ILE A 87 5.67 1.46 -4.54
CA ILE A 87 7.13 1.56 -4.47
C ILE A 87 7.55 2.62 -3.45
N GLU A 88 6.91 3.80 -3.46
CA GLU A 88 7.13 4.86 -2.48
C GLU A 88 7.04 4.33 -1.06
N ILE A 89 5.90 3.78 -0.69
CA ILE A 89 5.68 3.30 0.67
C ILE A 89 6.61 2.12 1.01
N GLY A 90 6.94 1.27 0.03
CA GLY A 90 7.92 0.21 0.19
C GLY A 90 9.33 0.74 0.52
N ILE A 91 9.75 1.81 -0.15
CA ILE A 91 11.02 2.48 0.11
C ILE A 91 11.00 3.19 1.46
N GLU A 92 9.92 3.92 1.78
CA GLU A 92 9.74 4.54 3.10
C GLU A 92 9.80 3.52 4.23
N TYR A 93 9.13 2.39 4.04
CA TYR A 93 9.18 1.27 4.98
C TYR A 93 10.61 0.76 5.19
N LEU A 94 11.38 0.55 4.11
CA LEU A 94 12.78 0.13 4.21
C LEU A 94 13.63 1.18 4.93
N LEU A 95 13.51 2.46 4.53
CA LEU A 95 14.32 3.53 5.10
C LEU A 95 14.09 3.67 6.61
N VAL A 96 12.86 3.61 7.05
CA VAL A 96 12.53 3.69 8.48
C VAL A 96 12.90 2.38 9.19
N GLY A 97 12.55 1.23 8.61
CA GLY A 97 12.76 -0.09 9.23
C GLY A 97 14.22 -0.48 9.36
N LEU A 98 15.09 -0.05 8.43
CA LEU A 98 16.53 -0.31 8.52
C LEU A 98 17.23 0.59 9.53
N GLN A 99 16.66 1.72 9.90
CA GLN A 99 17.27 2.72 10.78
C GLN A 99 16.76 2.67 12.22
N THR A 100 15.55 2.15 12.42
CA THR A 100 14.83 2.25 13.68
C THR A 100 14.25 0.91 14.12
N ASP A 101 13.90 0.83 15.39
CA ASP A 101 13.20 -0.27 16.06
C ASP A 101 11.66 -0.13 16.03
N ALA A 102 11.14 0.73 15.16
CA ALA A 102 9.73 1.06 15.13
C ALA A 102 8.86 -0.11 14.65
N SER A 103 8.18 -0.78 15.55
CA SER A 103 7.26 -1.89 15.21
C SER A 103 6.02 -1.43 14.44
N PHE A 104 5.60 -0.17 14.60
CA PHE A 104 4.41 0.37 13.92
C PHE A 104 4.53 0.41 12.39
N ILE A 105 5.76 0.42 11.84
CA ILE A 105 5.98 0.46 10.39
C ILE A 105 5.38 -0.75 9.67
N HIS A 106 5.24 -1.89 10.34
CA HIS A 106 4.64 -3.08 9.76
C HIS A 106 3.17 -2.88 9.40
N TYR A 107 2.46 -1.99 10.11
CA TYR A 107 1.08 -1.63 9.77
C TYR A 107 0.98 -0.88 8.44
N ALA A 108 2.02 -0.15 8.03
CA ALA A 108 2.06 0.50 6.72
C ALA A 108 2.07 -0.52 5.58
N LEU A 109 2.79 -1.64 5.70
CA LEU A 109 2.75 -2.73 4.73
C LEU A 109 1.36 -3.34 4.62
N ILE A 110 0.70 -3.55 5.76
CA ILE A 110 -0.67 -4.07 5.81
C ILE A 110 -1.62 -3.09 5.11
N ALA A 111 -1.51 -1.79 5.38
CA ALA A 111 -2.34 -0.76 4.76
C ALA A 111 -2.19 -0.74 3.23
N ILE A 112 -0.96 -0.79 2.70
CA ILE A 112 -0.71 -0.87 1.26
C ILE A 112 -1.38 -2.11 0.66
N PHE A 113 -1.25 -3.25 1.34
CA PHE A 113 -1.79 -4.50 0.84
C PHE A 113 -3.31 -4.44 0.73
N ILE A 114 -4.00 -3.89 1.75
CA ILE A 114 -5.45 -3.67 1.72
C ILE A 114 -5.83 -2.73 0.57
N LEU A 115 -5.06 -1.66 0.34
CA LEU A 115 -5.31 -0.69 -0.74
C LEU A 115 -5.23 -1.27 -2.15
N GLN A 116 -4.59 -2.44 -2.33
CA GLN A 116 -4.55 -3.12 -3.63
C GLN A 116 -5.84 -3.87 -3.99
N ILE A 117 -6.63 -4.28 -2.99
CA ILE A 117 -7.83 -5.11 -3.19
C ILE A 117 -8.86 -4.44 -4.12
N PRO A 118 -9.23 -3.15 -3.92
CA PRO A 118 -10.26 -2.50 -4.72
C PRO A 118 -9.91 -2.28 -6.20
N TYR A 119 -8.66 -2.49 -6.61
CA TYR A 119 -8.31 -2.50 -8.04
C TYR A 119 -8.80 -3.76 -8.76
N TYR A 120 -9.21 -4.79 -8.01
CA TYR A 120 -9.72 -6.06 -8.52
C TYR A 120 -8.79 -6.78 -9.50
N GLU A 121 -7.48 -6.67 -9.31
CA GLU A 121 -6.47 -7.31 -10.13
C GLU A 121 -5.72 -8.41 -9.36
N LYS A 122 -6.16 -9.67 -9.47
CA LYS A 122 -5.56 -10.84 -8.77
C LYS A 122 -4.04 -10.96 -9.00
N LYS A 123 -3.57 -10.70 -10.23
CA LYS A 123 -2.13 -10.77 -10.55
C LYS A 123 -1.33 -9.67 -9.86
N SER A 124 -1.88 -8.45 -9.79
CA SER A 124 -1.27 -7.32 -9.08
C SER A 124 -1.21 -7.59 -7.58
N LEU A 125 -2.31 -8.08 -6.99
CA LEU A 125 -2.39 -8.41 -5.58
C LEU A 125 -1.32 -9.44 -5.16
N LYS A 126 -1.17 -10.53 -5.94
CA LYS A 126 -0.14 -11.56 -5.67
C LYS A 126 1.29 -11.00 -5.76
N LYS A 127 1.58 -10.15 -6.77
CA LYS A 127 2.90 -9.53 -6.92
C LYS A 127 3.21 -8.58 -5.76
N THR A 128 2.24 -7.77 -5.38
CA THR A 128 2.37 -6.87 -4.22
C THR A 128 2.59 -7.66 -2.94
N ALA A 129 1.83 -8.72 -2.70
CA ALA A 129 2.00 -9.59 -1.53
C ALA A 129 3.43 -10.16 -1.45
N LEU A 130 3.94 -10.69 -2.57
CA LEU A 130 5.30 -11.22 -2.62
C LEU A 130 6.34 -10.12 -2.37
N GLY A 131 6.19 -8.94 -2.99
CA GLY A 131 7.10 -7.81 -2.79
C GLY A 131 7.12 -7.33 -1.33
N LEU A 132 5.95 -7.16 -0.72
CA LEU A 132 5.85 -6.75 0.69
C LEU A 132 6.43 -7.80 1.65
N PHE A 133 6.24 -9.08 1.34
CA PHE A 133 6.84 -10.16 2.09
C PHE A 133 8.37 -10.11 2.06
N VAL A 134 8.95 -9.90 0.88
CA VAL A 134 10.42 -9.77 0.72
C VAL A 134 10.93 -8.55 1.49
N LEU A 135 10.26 -7.40 1.40
CA LEU A 135 10.62 -6.20 2.15
C LEU A 135 10.57 -6.44 3.66
N TYR A 136 9.53 -7.11 4.14
CA TYR A 136 9.38 -7.49 5.54
C TYR A 136 10.55 -8.36 6.01
N LEU A 137 10.91 -9.40 5.24
CA LEU A 137 12.03 -10.28 5.57
C LEU A 137 13.37 -9.52 5.63
N ILE A 138 13.61 -8.59 4.69
CA ILE A 138 14.85 -7.78 4.70
C ILE A 138 14.95 -6.98 5.99
N VAL A 139 13.88 -6.26 6.36
CA VAL A 139 13.89 -5.46 7.59
C VAL A 139 14.07 -6.33 8.82
N MET A 140 13.39 -7.48 8.88
CA MET A 140 13.50 -8.42 9.98
C MET A 140 14.93 -8.96 10.15
N ILE A 141 15.57 -9.38 9.05
CA ILE A 141 16.95 -9.89 9.08
C ILE A 141 17.91 -8.81 9.57
N VAL A 142 17.77 -7.58 9.07
CA VAL A 142 18.66 -6.48 9.48
C VAL A 142 18.42 -6.09 10.94
N GLN A 143 17.20 -6.03 11.41
CA GLN A 143 16.87 -5.74 12.80
C GLN A 143 17.37 -6.85 13.73
N ALA A 144 17.25 -8.11 13.34
CA ALA A 144 17.82 -9.23 14.08
C ALA A 144 19.36 -9.15 14.16
N ALA A 145 20.02 -8.84 13.04
CA ALA A 145 21.48 -8.67 13.00
C ALA A 145 21.98 -7.50 13.87
N LYS A 146 21.13 -6.47 14.05
CA LYS A 146 21.43 -5.34 14.97
C LYS A 146 21.10 -5.65 16.44
N GLY A 147 20.57 -6.84 16.76
CA GLY A 147 20.14 -7.22 18.10
C GLY A 147 18.83 -6.53 18.54
N ILE A 148 18.14 -5.81 17.65
CA ILE A 148 16.86 -5.16 17.93
C ILE A 148 15.76 -6.22 18.06
N TYR A 149 15.78 -7.22 17.18
CA TYR A 149 14.95 -8.42 17.25
C TYR A 149 15.74 -9.51 18.00
N GLY A 150 15.86 -9.36 19.27
CA GLY A 150 16.40 -10.40 20.11
C GLY A 150 15.28 -11.12 20.85
N GLN A 151 15.48 -12.18 21.43
CA GLN A 151 14.79 -13.07 22.38
C GLN A 151 13.45 -12.60 23.04
N ASP A 152 12.85 -11.50 22.57
CA ASP A 152 11.57 -10.99 23.07
C ASP A 152 10.41 -11.77 22.44
N VAL A 153 9.62 -12.44 23.28
CA VAL A 153 8.41 -13.16 22.90
C VAL A 153 7.43 -12.26 22.12
N ASN A 154 7.37 -10.97 22.48
CA ASN A 154 6.51 -10.00 21.80
C ASN A 154 6.93 -9.80 20.33
N ALA A 155 8.22 -9.80 20.03
CA ALA A 155 8.73 -9.67 18.66
C ALA A 155 8.34 -10.89 17.82
N VAL A 156 8.47 -12.08 18.37
CA VAL A 156 8.05 -13.33 17.70
C VAL A 156 6.56 -13.35 17.45
N CYS A 157 5.75 -13.02 18.46
CA CYS A 157 4.30 -12.94 18.32
C CYS A 157 3.84 -11.89 17.30
N SER A 158 4.47 -10.71 17.30
CA SER A 158 4.20 -9.66 16.31
C SER A 158 4.51 -10.12 14.89
N THR A 159 5.60 -10.84 14.70
CA THR A 159 5.98 -11.42 13.42
C THR A 159 4.94 -12.41 12.93
N LEU A 160 4.55 -13.36 13.77
CA LEU A 160 3.52 -14.35 13.44
C LEU A 160 2.18 -13.68 13.09
N LEU A 161 1.81 -12.62 13.82
CA LEU A 161 0.60 -11.83 13.56
C LEU A 161 0.65 -11.13 12.20
N VAL A 162 1.76 -10.49 11.83
CA VAL A 162 1.92 -9.83 10.52
C VAL A 162 1.77 -10.85 9.39
N PHE A 163 2.37 -12.04 9.52
CA PHE A 163 2.20 -13.13 8.57
C PHE A 163 0.75 -13.59 8.46
N LEU A 164 0.10 -13.86 9.59
CA LEU A 164 -1.29 -14.28 9.62
C LEU A 164 -2.23 -13.26 8.98
N ILE A 165 -2.08 -11.98 9.33
CA ILE A 165 -2.85 -10.88 8.75
C ILE A 165 -2.60 -10.80 7.24
N GLY A 166 -1.34 -10.92 6.78
CA GLY A 166 -0.99 -10.92 5.37
C GLY A 166 -1.69 -12.06 4.59
N ILE A 167 -1.74 -13.27 5.15
CA ILE A 167 -2.46 -14.41 4.56
C ILE A 167 -3.96 -14.13 4.50
N ILE A 168 -4.56 -13.63 5.60
CA ILE A 168 -5.99 -13.30 5.66
C ILE A 168 -6.34 -12.27 4.60
N ILE A 169 -5.56 -11.20 4.46
CA ILE A 169 -5.79 -10.15 3.45
C ILE A 169 -5.68 -10.71 2.05
N LEU A 170 -4.68 -11.57 1.79
CA LEU A 170 -4.49 -12.18 0.47
C LEU A 170 -5.67 -13.06 0.09
N GLU A 171 -6.15 -13.92 0.98
CA GLU A 171 -7.27 -14.80 0.71
C GLU A 171 -8.59 -14.04 0.61
N THR A 172 -8.86 -13.11 1.53
CA THR A 172 -10.04 -12.22 1.46
C THR A 172 -10.05 -11.42 0.17
N GLY A 173 -8.89 -10.88 -0.24
CA GLY A 173 -8.75 -10.14 -1.49
C GLY A 173 -9.04 -11.00 -2.72
N LYS A 174 -8.56 -12.26 -2.75
CA LYS A 174 -8.87 -13.20 -3.84
C LYS A 174 -10.36 -13.48 -3.92
N ILE A 175 -11.00 -13.77 -2.78
CA ILE A 175 -12.44 -14.03 -2.70
C ILE A 175 -13.24 -12.83 -3.16
N THR A 176 -12.91 -11.63 -2.68
CA THR A 176 -13.56 -10.37 -3.08
C THR A 176 -13.46 -10.13 -4.60
N ILE A 177 -12.30 -10.42 -5.19
CA ILE A 177 -12.10 -10.30 -6.66
C ILE A 177 -12.99 -11.30 -7.41
N LEU A 178 -13.10 -12.54 -6.93
CA LEU A 178 -13.95 -13.56 -7.55
C LEU A 178 -15.42 -13.15 -7.49
N PHE A 179 -15.94 -12.79 -6.30
CA PHE A 179 -17.32 -12.33 -6.14
C PHE A 179 -17.65 -11.12 -7.03
N ASN A 180 -16.74 -10.16 -7.15
CA ASN A 180 -16.96 -9.01 -8.03
C ASN A 180 -17.02 -9.42 -9.51
N ASN A 181 -16.18 -10.36 -9.94
CA ASN A 181 -16.19 -10.85 -11.32
C ASN A 181 -17.48 -11.64 -11.63
N ASP A 182 -17.94 -12.47 -10.71
CA ASP A 182 -19.18 -13.22 -10.85
C ASP A 182 -20.39 -12.28 -10.88
N ALA A 183 -20.44 -11.27 -10.01
CA ALA A 183 -21.50 -10.26 -10.01
C ALA A 183 -21.55 -9.46 -11.33
N ILE A 184 -20.39 -9.14 -11.92
CA ILE A 184 -20.33 -8.48 -13.23
C ILE A 184 -20.79 -9.43 -14.35
N GLY A 185 -20.42 -10.71 -14.26
CA GLY A 185 -20.83 -11.74 -15.22
C GLY A 185 -22.35 -11.91 -15.26
N SER A 186 -22.96 -12.15 -14.10
CA SER A 186 -24.40 -12.34 -13.99
C SER A 186 -25.21 -11.11 -14.45
N SER A 187 -24.75 -9.91 -14.11
CA SER A 187 -25.40 -8.66 -14.57
C SER A 187 -25.32 -8.48 -16.09
N ARG A 188 -24.28 -8.99 -16.76
CA ARG A 188 -24.18 -8.95 -18.23
C ARG A 188 -25.10 -9.97 -18.89
N GLU A 189 -25.22 -11.16 -18.31
CA GLU A 189 -26.11 -12.19 -18.81
C GLU A 189 -27.58 -11.75 -18.74
N GLU A 190 -28.01 -11.19 -17.61
CA GLU A 190 -29.36 -10.62 -17.46
C GLU A 190 -29.65 -9.51 -18.49
N HIS A 191 -28.65 -8.71 -18.84
CA HIS A 191 -28.82 -7.62 -19.80
C HIS A 191 -28.87 -8.09 -21.26
N ASN A 192 -28.31 -9.25 -21.56
CA ASN A 192 -28.33 -9.84 -22.89
C ASN A 192 -29.61 -10.68 -23.17
N HIS A 193 -30.39 -10.96 -22.12
CA HIS A 193 -31.67 -11.68 -22.22
C HIS A 193 -32.90 -10.77 -22.27
N VAL A 194 -32.73 -9.46 -22.22
CA VAL A 194 -33.76 -8.40 -22.41
C VAL A 194 -33.54 -7.69 -23.72
#